data_83b5e465683390edb855c9afb129af15
#
_entry.id   83b5e465683390edb855c9afb129af15
#
_cell.length_a   1.000
_cell.length_b   1.000
_cell.length_c   1.000
_cell.angle_alpha   90.00
_cell.angle_beta   90.00
_cell.angle_gamma   90.00
#
_symmetry.space_group_name_H-M   'P 1'
#
loop_
_entity.id
_entity.type
_entity.pdbx_description
1 polymer ?
#
loop_
_entity_poly.entity_id
_entity_poly.type
_entity_poly.pdbx_seq_one_letter_code
_entity_poly.pdbx_strand_id
1 'polypeptide(L)'
;MENTNLMLFVCLAAPLSMMLFIFEGKSRQILGFLFAGIFMCMFAGEINGLFLSETDYTIWFLTVNVTPVVEEILKALPVIFIAFVFKPKPQFLLEAAIMVGVGFATMENICLLFESSGNLNSLEIVSRGIGAGMMHGVSTLAVGFSMTFASSSRKLSYAGTVAALSTSIIYHSIYNMMVQSDYPILGILLPVATFIPFLLYIKRKRPA
;
A
#
# COMPACT_ATOMS: atom_id res chain seq x y z
N MET A 1 19.92 -14.79 -2.37
CA MET A 1 18.69 -13.95 -2.36
C MET A 1 18.09 -13.78 -0.96
N GLU A 2 18.10 -14.80 -0.07
CA GLU A 2 17.48 -14.70 1.28
C GLU A 2 17.92 -13.51 2.13
N ASN A 3 19.15 -13.04 2.00
CA ASN A 3 19.65 -11.94 2.84
C ASN A 3 19.45 -10.55 2.23
N THR A 4 19.11 -10.43 0.93
CA THR A 4 19.07 -9.13 0.25
C THR A 4 17.87 -8.30 0.73
N ASN A 5 16.68 -8.89 0.77
CA ASN A 5 15.47 -8.19 1.23
C ASN A 5 15.58 -7.79 2.71
N LEU A 6 16.13 -8.68 3.55
CA LEU A 6 16.40 -8.36 4.95
C LEU A 6 17.42 -7.22 5.10
N MET A 7 18.49 -7.25 4.30
CA MET A 7 19.51 -6.19 4.32
C MET A 7 18.93 -4.84 3.89
N LEU A 8 18.14 -4.80 2.82
CA LEU A 8 17.44 -3.61 2.36
C LEU A 8 16.47 -3.08 3.42
N PHE A 9 15.69 -3.98 4.02
CA PHE A 9 14.79 -3.61 5.11
C PHE A 9 15.56 -3.00 6.29
N VAL A 10 16.64 -3.62 6.75
CA VAL A 10 17.44 -3.08 7.87
C VAL A 10 18.06 -1.74 7.51
N CYS A 11 18.64 -1.60 6.30
CA CYS A 11 19.24 -0.35 5.85
C CYS A 11 18.23 0.80 5.72
N LEU A 12 16.99 0.51 5.40
CA LEU A 12 15.90 1.51 5.34
C LEU A 12 15.29 1.74 6.72
N ALA A 13 14.97 0.66 7.43
CA ALA A 13 14.23 0.74 8.70
C ALA A 13 15.09 1.29 9.84
N ALA A 14 16.37 0.96 9.91
CA ALA A 14 17.23 1.40 11.01
C ALA A 14 17.37 2.93 11.10
N PRO A 15 17.75 3.69 10.05
CA PRO A 15 17.82 5.14 10.13
C PRO A 15 16.45 5.79 10.34
N LEU A 16 15.39 5.27 9.72
CA LEU A 16 14.04 5.79 9.94
C LEU A 16 13.57 5.54 11.38
N SER A 17 13.92 4.39 11.98
CA SER A 17 13.53 4.08 13.38
C SER A 17 14.11 5.08 14.38
N MET A 18 15.29 5.65 14.10
CA MET A 18 15.87 6.70 14.93
C MET A 18 14.94 7.92 15.01
N MET A 19 14.21 8.24 13.93
CA MET A 19 13.27 9.36 13.91
C MET A 19 12.07 9.13 14.85
N LEU A 20 11.70 7.86 15.13
CA LEU A 20 10.64 7.55 16.09
C LEU A 20 10.98 7.97 17.53
N PHE A 21 12.26 8.04 17.87
CA PHE A 21 12.72 8.52 19.17
C PHE A 21 12.77 10.05 19.26
N ILE A 22 12.95 10.72 18.10
CA ILE A 22 13.06 12.19 18.00
C ILE A 22 11.67 12.82 17.86
N PHE A 23 10.79 12.21 17.07
CA PHE A 23 9.45 12.75 16.83
C PHE A 23 8.51 12.42 17.99
N GLU A 24 7.58 13.35 18.24
CA GLU A 24 6.56 13.23 19.28
C GLU A 24 5.15 13.36 18.69
N GLY A 25 4.16 12.98 19.47
CA GLY A 25 2.75 13.17 19.18
C GLY A 25 2.32 12.57 17.83
N LYS A 26 1.63 13.36 17.05
CA LYS A 26 1.05 12.94 15.75
C LYS A 26 2.11 12.54 14.73
N SER A 27 3.22 13.26 14.67
CA SER A 27 4.29 12.98 13.69
C SER A 27 4.91 11.61 13.91
N ARG A 28 5.16 11.23 15.18
CA ARG A 28 5.63 9.89 15.53
C ARG A 28 4.64 8.79 15.14
N GLN A 29 3.35 9.03 15.38
CA GLN A 29 2.31 8.06 15.04
C GLN A 29 2.23 7.85 13.52
N ILE A 30 2.24 8.93 12.74
CA ILE A 30 2.22 8.89 11.27
C ILE A 30 3.44 8.13 10.73
N LEU A 31 4.63 8.41 11.26
CA LEU A 31 5.84 7.67 10.90
C LEU A 31 5.73 6.19 11.27
N GLY A 32 5.10 5.85 12.40
CA GLY A 32 4.82 4.46 12.79
C GLY A 32 3.97 3.71 11.75
N PHE A 33 3.00 4.39 11.10
CA PHE A 33 2.21 3.79 10.02
C PHE A 33 3.00 3.62 8.72
N LEU A 34 3.93 4.51 8.41
CA LEU A 34 4.88 4.29 7.31
C LEU A 34 5.69 3.00 7.55
N PHE A 35 6.21 2.81 8.77
CA PHE A 35 6.91 1.59 9.16
C PHE A 35 6.02 0.35 9.08
N ALA A 36 4.78 0.45 9.52
CA ALA A 36 3.83 -0.65 9.40
C ALA A 36 3.66 -1.07 7.93
N GLY A 37 3.58 -0.11 7.01
CA GLY A 37 3.53 -0.38 5.57
C GLY A 37 4.79 -1.08 5.05
N ILE A 38 5.97 -0.58 5.39
CA ILE A 38 7.26 -1.19 5.04
C ILE A 38 7.31 -2.66 5.53
N PHE A 39 6.90 -2.89 6.77
CA PHE A 39 6.90 -4.21 7.39
C PHE A 39 5.90 -5.16 6.71
N MET A 40 4.70 -4.67 6.39
CA MET A 40 3.70 -5.47 5.65
C MET A 40 4.16 -5.85 4.25
N CYS A 41 4.96 -5.02 3.58
CA CYS A 41 5.56 -5.35 2.29
C CYS A 41 6.53 -6.53 2.40
N MET A 42 7.35 -6.57 3.46
CA MET A 42 8.25 -7.71 3.71
C MET A 42 7.47 -9.02 3.88
N PHE A 43 6.40 -9.00 4.69
CA PHE A 43 5.54 -10.17 4.85
C PHE A 43 4.87 -10.60 3.54
N ALA A 44 4.41 -9.62 2.74
CA ALA A 44 3.83 -9.91 1.43
C ALA A 44 4.84 -10.59 0.51
N GLY A 45 6.08 -10.13 0.50
CA GLY A 45 7.16 -10.74 -0.28
C GLY A 45 7.40 -12.20 0.10
N GLU A 46 7.47 -12.52 1.40
CA GLU A 46 7.63 -13.90 1.86
C GLU A 46 6.44 -14.80 1.46
N ILE A 47 5.21 -14.32 1.63
CA ILE A 47 4.01 -15.07 1.26
C ILE A 47 3.93 -15.26 -0.26
N ASN A 48 4.19 -14.23 -1.05
CA ASN A 48 4.22 -14.33 -2.51
C ASN A 48 5.33 -15.26 -3.00
N GLY A 49 6.49 -15.25 -2.34
CA GLY A 49 7.60 -16.19 -2.58
C GLY A 49 7.21 -17.65 -2.33
N LEU A 50 6.45 -17.92 -1.26
CA LEU A 50 5.90 -19.26 -1.00
C LEU A 50 4.93 -19.70 -2.10
N PHE A 51 4.03 -18.83 -2.55
CA PHE A 51 3.15 -19.17 -3.67
C PHE A 51 3.93 -19.48 -4.96
N LEU A 52 5.00 -18.71 -5.23
CA LEU A 52 5.85 -18.94 -6.39
C LEU A 52 6.60 -20.28 -6.33
N SER A 53 7.06 -20.69 -5.14
CA SER A 53 7.82 -21.94 -4.96
C SER A 53 6.94 -23.18 -4.91
N GLU A 54 5.70 -23.07 -4.41
CA GLU A 54 4.82 -24.21 -4.12
C GLU A 54 3.74 -24.44 -5.19
N THR A 55 3.68 -23.58 -6.23
CA THR A 55 2.69 -23.70 -7.29
C THR A 55 3.32 -23.62 -8.69
N ASP A 56 2.67 -24.24 -9.67
CA ASP A 56 3.06 -24.18 -11.09
C ASP A 56 2.50 -22.92 -11.80
N TYR A 57 2.04 -21.93 -11.05
CA TYR A 57 1.51 -20.71 -11.63
C TYR A 57 2.61 -19.86 -12.29
N THR A 58 2.28 -19.23 -13.41
CA THR A 58 3.19 -18.28 -14.05
C THR A 58 3.35 -17.03 -13.18
N ILE A 59 4.50 -16.37 -13.30
CA ILE A 59 4.74 -15.07 -12.62
C ILE A 59 3.64 -14.07 -12.95
N TRP A 60 3.21 -14.01 -14.22
CA TRP A 60 2.11 -13.15 -14.64
C TRP A 60 0.81 -13.45 -13.89
N PHE A 61 0.45 -14.72 -13.77
CA PHE A 61 -0.77 -15.12 -13.03
C PHE A 61 -0.68 -14.72 -11.56
N LEU A 62 0.46 -14.96 -10.92
CA LEU A 62 0.68 -14.61 -9.51
C LEU A 62 0.58 -13.10 -9.31
N THR A 63 1.28 -12.31 -10.11
CA THR A 63 1.31 -10.84 -9.96
C THR A 63 -0.03 -10.16 -10.25
N VAL A 64 -0.87 -10.75 -11.08
CA VAL A 64 -2.20 -10.18 -11.39
C VAL A 64 -3.28 -10.68 -10.44
N ASN A 65 -3.24 -11.95 -10.02
CA ASN A 65 -4.37 -12.57 -9.32
C ASN A 65 -4.12 -12.86 -7.82
N VAL A 66 -2.89 -13.20 -7.44
CA VAL A 66 -2.56 -13.63 -6.07
C VAL A 66 -1.93 -12.50 -5.27
N THR A 67 -0.89 -11.90 -5.80
CA THR A 67 -0.15 -10.81 -5.15
C THR A 67 -1.05 -9.67 -4.67
N PRO A 68 -2.01 -9.13 -5.48
CA PRO A 68 -2.90 -8.09 -5.02
C PRO A 68 -3.76 -8.50 -3.82
N VAL A 69 -4.19 -9.77 -3.76
CA VAL A 69 -4.98 -10.28 -2.63
C VAL A 69 -4.15 -10.28 -1.35
N VAL A 70 -2.95 -10.84 -1.41
CA VAL A 70 -2.02 -10.92 -0.26
C VAL A 70 -1.68 -9.51 0.24
N GLU A 71 -1.30 -8.62 -0.66
CA GLU A 71 -0.82 -7.29 -0.32
C GLU A 71 -1.91 -6.38 0.22
N GLU A 72 -3.11 -6.38 -0.40
CA GLU A 72 -4.20 -5.53 0.09
C GLU A 72 -4.71 -5.99 1.46
N ILE A 73 -4.77 -7.32 1.70
CA ILE A 73 -5.10 -7.85 3.03
C ILE A 73 -4.07 -7.39 4.07
N LEU A 74 -2.78 -7.55 3.79
CA LEU A 74 -1.72 -7.18 4.72
C LEU A 74 -1.70 -5.67 5.00
N LYS A 75 -1.86 -4.83 3.99
CA LYS A 75 -1.97 -3.36 4.16
C LYS A 75 -3.20 -2.96 4.96
N ALA A 76 -4.30 -3.69 4.84
CA ALA A 76 -5.51 -3.41 5.60
C ALA A 76 -5.35 -3.70 7.11
N LEU A 77 -4.52 -4.67 7.51
CA LEU A 77 -4.40 -5.10 8.91
C LEU A 77 -4.06 -3.95 9.88
N PRO A 78 -3.00 -3.13 9.69
CA PRO A 78 -2.70 -2.03 10.61
C PRO A 78 -3.78 -0.95 10.62
N VAL A 79 -4.46 -0.72 9.49
CA VAL A 79 -5.56 0.25 9.38
C VAL A 79 -6.79 -0.23 10.15
N ILE A 80 -7.14 -1.50 9.98
CA ILE A 80 -8.25 -2.15 10.70
C ILE A 80 -7.96 -2.18 12.20
N PHE A 81 -6.74 -2.55 12.59
CA PHE A 81 -6.34 -2.61 13.99
C PHE A 81 -6.53 -1.26 14.68
N ILE A 82 -5.99 -0.17 14.12
CA ILE A 82 -6.13 1.15 14.75
C ILE A 82 -7.58 1.63 14.78
N ALA A 83 -8.35 1.37 13.72
CA ALA A 83 -9.74 1.78 13.65
C ALA A 83 -10.59 1.13 14.74
N PHE A 84 -10.39 -0.16 15.03
CA PHE A 84 -11.18 -0.87 16.04
C PHE A 84 -10.67 -0.68 17.47
N VAL A 85 -9.34 -0.66 17.66
CA VAL A 85 -8.75 -0.62 19.01
C VAL A 85 -8.72 0.81 19.55
N PHE A 86 -8.26 1.76 18.73
CA PHE A 86 -8.04 3.15 19.20
C PHE A 86 -9.16 4.12 18.79
N LYS A 87 -10.00 3.75 17.82
CA LYS A 87 -11.12 4.57 17.33
C LYS A 87 -10.73 6.03 17.10
N PRO A 88 -9.71 6.29 16.29
CA PRO A 88 -9.17 7.61 16.08
C PRO A 88 -10.16 8.51 15.34
N LYS A 89 -9.90 9.82 15.34
CA LYS A 89 -10.65 10.75 14.49
C LYS A 89 -10.54 10.33 13.02
N PRO A 90 -11.63 10.47 12.22
CA PRO A 90 -11.64 10.04 10.81
C PRO A 90 -10.45 10.57 10.01
N GLN A 91 -10.07 11.83 10.18
CA GLN A 91 -8.93 12.42 9.48
C GLN A 91 -7.62 11.70 9.78
N PHE A 92 -7.36 11.36 11.04
CA PHE A 92 -6.14 10.65 11.44
C PHE A 92 -6.12 9.24 10.83
N LEU A 93 -7.27 8.56 10.79
CA LEU A 93 -7.38 7.23 10.18
C LEU A 93 -7.05 7.27 8.68
N LEU A 94 -7.51 8.31 7.96
CA LEU A 94 -7.19 8.50 6.54
C LEU A 94 -5.69 8.78 6.34
N GLU A 95 -5.09 9.62 7.16
CA GLU A 95 -3.66 9.91 7.13
C GLU A 95 -2.82 8.65 7.41
N ALA A 96 -3.22 7.85 8.41
CA ALA A 96 -2.57 6.59 8.74
C ALA A 96 -2.67 5.58 7.58
N ALA A 97 -3.85 5.45 6.97
CA ALA A 97 -4.07 4.56 5.84
C ALA A 97 -3.18 4.92 4.63
N ILE A 98 -3.09 6.21 4.28
CA ILE A 98 -2.18 6.65 3.20
C ILE A 98 -0.73 6.29 3.54
N MET A 99 -0.30 6.51 4.79
CA MET A 99 1.08 6.26 5.19
C MET A 99 1.44 4.77 5.16
N VAL A 100 0.49 3.88 5.49
CA VAL A 100 0.70 2.43 5.29
C VAL A 100 0.90 2.12 3.81
N GLY A 101 0.03 2.63 2.93
CA GLY A 101 0.17 2.41 1.48
C GLY A 101 1.48 2.96 0.90
N VAL A 102 1.88 4.16 1.31
CA VAL A 102 3.14 4.79 0.88
C VAL A 102 4.36 4.01 1.39
N GLY A 103 4.34 3.57 2.66
CA GLY A 103 5.41 2.76 3.24
C GLY A 103 5.58 1.44 2.52
N PHE A 104 4.45 0.78 2.21
CA PHE A 104 4.42 -0.45 1.42
C PHE A 104 5.05 -0.25 0.04
N ALA A 105 4.56 0.72 -0.73
CA ALA A 105 5.08 1.06 -2.05
C ALA A 105 6.57 1.43 -2.04
N THR A 106 7.03 2.13 -1.00
CA THR A 106 8.44 2.50 -0.86
C THR A 106 9.32 1.27 -0.78
N MET A 107 8.96 0.29 0.06
CA MET A 107 9.73 -0.93 0.21
C MET A 107 9.65 -1.81 -1.03
N GLU A 108 8.48 -1.98 -1.61
CA GLU A 108 8.29 -2.73 -2.85
C GLU A 108 9.14 -2.18 -3.98
N ASN A 109 9.10 -0.86 -4.21
CA ASN A 109 9.90 -0.21 -5.24
C ASN A 109 11.40 -0.42 -5.03
N ILE A 110 11.89 -0.40 -3.79
CA ILE A 110 13.28 -0.67 -3.45
C ILE A 110 13.64 -2.11 -3.80
N CYS A 111 12.82 -3.09 -3.39
CA CYS A 111 13.05 -4.51 -3.71
C CYS A 111 13.11 -4.73 -5.23
N LEU A 112 12.15 -4.19 -5.97
CA LEU A 112 12.08 -4.32 -7.43
C LEU A 112 13.25 -3.65 -8.15
N LEU A 113 13.72 -2.50 -7.68
CA LEU A 113 14.93 -1.85 -8.23
C LEU A 113 16.17 -2.74 -8.07
N PHE A 114 16.29 -3.41 -6.93
CA PHE A 114 17.40 -4.35 -6.68
C PHE A 114 17.29 -5.61 -7.54
N GLU A 115 16.10 -6.19 -7.64
CA GLU A 115 15.86 -7.40 -8.45
C GLU A 115 16.11 -7.14 -9.94
N SER A 116 15.76 -5.95 -10.45
CA SER A 116 16.00 -5.55 -11.84
C SER A 116 17.48 -5.27 -12.16
N SER A 117 18.37 -5.26 -11.16
CA SER A 117 19.79 -4.91 -11.31
C SER A 117 20.02 -3.57 -12.02
N GLY A 118 19.10 -2.62 -11.86
CA GLY A 118 19.15 -1.31 -12.47
C GLY A 118 18.81 -1.26 -13.97
N ASN A 119 18.37 -2.34 -14.58
CA ASN A 119 18.03 -2.44 -16.01
C ASN A 119 16.60 -1.98 -16.33
N LEU A 120 16.07 -0.99 -15.62
CA LEU A 120 14.75 -0.40 -15.88
C LEU A 120 14.87 0.80 -16.83
N ASN A 121 13.94 0.88 -17.77
CA ASN A 121 13.81 2.08 -18.59
C ASN A 121 13.09 3.21 -17.83
N SER A 122 13.18 4.44 -18.34
CA SER A 122 12.61 5.63 -17.67
C SER A 122 11.10 5.53 -17.45
N LEU A 123 10.36 4.89 -18.35
CA LEU A 123 8.90 4.72 -18.22
C LEU A 123 8.56 3.75 -17.09
N GLU A 124 9.32 2.66 -16.96
CA GLU A 124 9.17 1.69 -15.87
C GLU A 124 9.46 2.34 -14.52
N ILE A 125 10.53 3.15 -14.42
CA ILE A 125 10.89 3.88 -13.19
C ILE A 125 9.75 4.83 -12.80
N VAL A 126 9.21 5.61 -13.73
CA VAL A 126 8.10 6.55 -13.48
C VAL A 126 6.81 5.79 -13.13
N SER A 127 6.51 4.71 -13.86
CA SER A 127 5.32 3.89 -13.60
C SER A 127 5.35 3.30 -12.18
N ARG A 128 6.49 2.81 -11.73
CA ARG A 128 6.65 2.26 -10.39
C ARG A 128 6.70 3.35 -9.32
N GLY A 129 7.53 4.38 -9.50
CA GLY A 129 7.67 5.43 -8.50
C GLY A 129 6.39 6.22 -8.26
N ILE A 130 5.75 6.69 -9.33
CA ILE A 130 4.52 7.49 -9.26
C ILE A 130 3.28 6.61 -9.28
N GLY A 131 3.18 5.71 -10.26
CA GLY A 131 2.00 4.87 -10.48
C GLY A 131 1.74 3.93 -9.33
N ALA A 132 2.71 3.06 -8.97
CA ALA A 132 2.56 2.13 -7.85
C ALA A 132 2.39 2.87 -6.52
N GLY A 133 3.17 3.95 -6.28
CA GLY A 133 3.05 4.75 -5.07
C GLY A 133 1.65 5.32 -4.87
N MET A 134 1.04 5.88 -5.92
CA MET A 134 -0.33 6.38 -5.88
C MET A 134 -1.35 5.23 -5.77
N MET A 135 -1.15 4.13 -6.48
CA MET A 135 -2.04 2.98 -6.46
C MET A 135 -2.14 2.40 -5.04
N HIS A 136 -1.02 2.10 -4.38
CA HIS A 136 -1.01 1.59 -3.00
C HIS A 136 -1.58 2.61 -2.00
N GLY A 137 -1.28 3.91 -2.19
CA GLY A 137 -1.85 4.97 -1.36
C GLY A 137 -3.36 5.05 -1.47
N VAL A 138 -3.92 5.02 -2.70
CA VAL A 138 -5.37 5.09 -2.95
C VAL A 138 -6.08 3.82 -2.46
N SER A 139 -5.54 2.64 -2.74
CA SER A 139 -6.14 1.37 -2.34
C SER A 139 -6.28 1.27 -0.81
N THR A 140 -5.20 1.56 -0.08
CA THR A 140 -5.22 1.52 1.38
C THR A 140 -6.10 2.64 1.97
N LEU A 141 -6.10 3.82 1.33
CA LEU A 141 -6.98 4.93 1.72
C LEU A 141 -8.46 4.59 1.56
N ALA A 142 -8.85 3.83 0.53
CA ALA A 142 -10.22 3.38 0.33
C ALA A 142 -10.71 2.51 1.50
N VAL A 143 -9.86 1.60 1.99
CA VAL A 143 -10.12 0.80 3.19
C VAL A 143 -10.28 1.72 4.42
N GLY A 144 -9.33 2.62 4.66
CA GLY A 144 -9.41 3.58 5.77
C GLY A 144 -10.67 4.46 5.70
N PHE A 145 -11.04 4.90 4.50
CA PHE A 145 -12.24 5.71 4.29
C PHE A 145 -13.53 4.94 4.64
N SER A 146 -13.65 3.68 4.21
CA SER A 146 -14.81 2.85 4.55
C SER A 146 -14.99 2.72 6.05
N MET A 147 -13.90 2.66 6.79
CA MET A 147 -13.90 2.52 8.24
C MET A 147 -14.26 3.82 8.98
N THR A 148 -14.18 4.98 8.34
CA THR A 148 -14.66 6.24 8.95
C THR A 148 -16.18 6.24 9.20
N PHE A 149 -16.93 5.42 8.47
CA PHE A 149 -18.38 5.24 8.66
C PHE A 149 -18.72 4.19 9.75
N ALA A 150 -17.72 3.55 10.36
CA ALA A 150 -17.89 2.52 11.38
C ALA A 150 -18.65 2.98 12.62
N SER A 151 -18.66 4.27 12.91
CA SER A 151 -19.36 4.87 14.04
C SER A 151 -20.90 4.83 13.90
N SER A 152 -21.42 4.72 12.67
CA SER A 152 -22.86 4.78 12.40
C SER A 152 -23.56 3.42 12.58
N SER A 153 -22.91 2.32 12.20
CA SER A 153 -23.44 0.95 12.31
C SER A 153 -22.33 -0.07 12.14
N ARG A 154 -22.20 -1.00 13.09
CA ARG A 154 -21.22 -2.09 12.98
C ARG A 154 -21.38 -2.93 11.72
N LYS A 155 -22.63 -3.26 11.36
CA LYS A 155 -22.90 -4.05 10.14
C LYS A 155 -22.49 -3.32 8.88
N LEU A 156 -22.78 -2.02 8.79
CA LEU A 156 -22.40 -1.18 7.64
C LEU A 156 -20.88 -1.02 7.56
N SER A 157 -20.20 -0.92 8.71
CA SER A 157 -18.74 -0.87 8.78
C SER A 157 -18.10 -2.14 8.22
N TYR A 158 -18.53 -3.32 8.67
CA TYR A 158 -17.98 -4.58 8.16
C TYR A 158 -18.22 -4.75 6.67
N ALA A 159 -19.47 -4.56 6.22
CA ALA A 159 -19.80 -4.67 4.81
C ALA A 159 -19.01 -3.66 3.95
N GLY A 160 -18.91 -2.42 4.41
CA GLY A 160 -18.13 -1.37 3.74
C GLY A 160 -16.65 -1.69 3.67
N THR A 161 -16.06 -2.24 4.75
CA THR A 161 -14.66 -2.63 4.77
C THR A 161 -14.37 -3.79 3.82
N VAL A 162 -15.22 -4.81 3.79
CA VAL A 162 -15.09 -5.94 2.85
C VAL A 162 -15.24 -5.44 1.41
N ALA A 163 -16.23 -4.58 1.13
CA ALA A 163 -16.41 -4.00 -0.20
C ALA A 163 -15.21 -3.15 -0.63
N ALA A 164 -14.69 -2.30 0.25
CA ALA A 164 -13.51 -1.48 -0.03
C ALA A 164 -12.27 -2.34 -0.27
N LEU A 165 -12.05 -3.37 0.54
CA LEU A 165 -10.94 -4.30 0.36
C LEU A 165 -11.03 -5.05 -0.97
N SER A 166 -12.20 -5.59 -1.32
CA SER A 166 -12.43 -6.25 -2.60
C SER A 166 -12.20 -5.29 -3.78
N THR A 167 -12.67 -4.04 -3.68
CA THR A 167 -12.43 -3.01 -4.69
C THR A 167 -10.94 -2.68 -4.81
N SER A 168 -10.22 -2.59 -3.69
CA SER A 168 -8.78 -2.35 -3.67
C SER A 168 -7.99 -3.49 -4.33
N ILE A 169 -8.37 -4.74 -4.07
CA ILE A 169 -7.77 -5.92 -4.72
C ILE A 169 -7.98 -5.86 -6.24
N ILE A 170 -9.22 -5.62 -6.69
CA ILE A 170 -9.54 -5.53 -8.13
C ILE A 170 -8.77 -4.36 -8.78
N TYR A 171 -8.76 -3.20 -8.13
CA TYR A 171 -8.05 -2.00 -8.60
C TYR A 171 -6.54 -2.27 -8.76
N HIS A 172 -5.92 -2.92 -7.78
CA HIS A 172 -4.52 -3.31 -7.83
C HIS A 172 -4.26 -4.35 -8.93
N SER A 173 -5.11 -5.37 -9.07
CA SER A 173 -5.02 -6.37 -10.14
C SER A 173 -5.08 -5.71 -11.52
N ILE A 174 -6.00 -4.77 -11.74
CA ILE A 174 -6.12 -4.00 -12.99
C ILE A 174 -4.85 -3.19 -13.24
N TYR A 175 -4.33 -2.53 -12.20
CA TYR A 175 -3.07 -1.78 -12.30
C TYR A 175 -1.91 -2.69 -12.76
N ASN A 176 -1.72 -3.85 -12.10
CA ASN A 176 -0.66 -4.79 -12.46
C ASN A 176 -0.82 -5.35 -13.88
N MET A 177 -2.06 -5.61 -14.30
CA MET A 177 -2.36 -6.03 -15.67
C MET A 177 -2.00 -4.93 -16.70
N MET A 178 -2.31 -3.67 -16.40
CA MET A 178 -2.01 -2.53 -17.29
C MET A 178 -0.51 -2.29 -17.42
N VAL A 179 0.23 -2.30 -16.31
CA VAL A 179 1.69 -2.09 -16.32
C VAL A 179 2.42 -3.20 -17.06
N GLN A 180 1.88 -4.43 -17.07
CA GLN A 180 2.45 -5.58 -17.75
C GLN A 180 1.91 -5.75 -19.19
N SER A 181 1.06 -4.84 -19.68
CA SER A 181 0.52 -4.85 -21.05
C SER A 181 1.43 -4.09 -22.02
N ASP A 182 1.07 -4.12 -23.31
CA ASP A 182 1.73 -3.31 -24.34
C ASP A 182 1.55 -1.79 -24.15
N TYR A 183 0.69 -1.38 -23.20
CA TYR A 183 0.36 0.03 -22.92
C TYR A 183 0.64 0.41 -21.45
N PRO A 184 1.88 0.32 -20.95
CA PRO A 184 2.19 0.55 -19.53
C PRO A 184 1.86 1.98 -19.05
N ILE A 185 1.71 2.93 -19.97
CA ILE A 185 1.29 4.30 -19.63
C ILE A 185 -0.10 4.33 -18.96
N LEU A 186 -0.98 3.38 -19.27
CA LEU A 186 -2.30 3.26 -18.65
C LEU A 186 -2.19 2.95 -17.15
N GLY A 187 -1.14 2.22 -16.75
CA GLY A 187 -0.83 1.97 -15.35
C GLY A 187 -0.49 3.24 -14.56
N ILE A 188 0.03 4.30 -15.21
CA ILE A 188 0.27 5.59 -14.59
C ILE A 188 -1.02 6.41 -14.54
N LEU A 189 -1.77 6.43 -15.65
CA LEU A 189 -2.98 7.24 -15.77
C LEU A 189 -4.08 6.82 -14.79
N LEU A 190 -4.26 5.53 -14.54
CA LEU A 190 -5.28 5.01 -13.64
C LEU A 190 -5.10 5.50 -12.19
N PRO A 191 -3.91 5.36 -11.55
CA PRO A 191 -3.68 5.89 -10.21
C PRO A 191 -3.79 7.42 -10.13
N VAL A 192 -3.30 8.15 -11.12
CA VAL A 192 -3.42 9.61 -11.17
C VAL A 192 -4.88 10.06 -11.22
N ALA A 193 -5.69 9.43 -12.09
CA ALA A 193 -7.10 9.73 -12.23
C ALA A 193 -7.92 9.47 -10.97
N THR A 194 -7.51 8.50 -10.15
CA THR A 194 -8.18 8.16 -8.89
C THR A 194 -7.63 8.97 -7.71
N PHE A 195 -6.33 9.25 -7.67
CA PHE A 195 -5.68 9.98 -6.58
C PHE A 195 -6.11 11.45 -6.50
N ILE A 196 -6.20 12.15 -7.66
CA ILE A 196 -6.53 13.58 -7.69
C ILE A 196 -7.92 13.87 -7.08
N PRO A 197 -9.02 13.20 -7.48
CA PRO A 197 -10.33 13.40 -6.86
C PRO A 197 -10.33 13.12 -5.36
N PHE A 198 -9.62 12.07 -4.95
CA PHE A 198 -9.52 11.72 -3.53
C PHE A 198 -8.77 12.79 -2.72
N LEU A 199 -7.67 13.30 -3.26
CA LEU A 199 -6.92 14.40 -2.65
C LEU A 199 -7.76 15.67 -2.50
N LEU A 200 -8.52 16.03 -3.54
CA LEU A 200 -9.42 17.18 -3.52
C LEU A 200 -10.53 17.01 -2.50
N TYR A 201 -11.10 15.82 -2.38
CA TYR A 201 -12.10 15.49 -1.38
C TYR A 201 -11.56 15.68 0.06
N ILE A 202 -10.38 15.12 0.35
CA ILE A 202 -9.75 15.25 1.67
C ILE A 202 -9.45 16.73 2.01
N LYS A 203 -8.91 17.48 1.04
CA LYS A 203 -8.60 18.91 1.25
C LYS A 203 -9.85 19.73 1.56
N ARG A 204 -10.97 19.47 0.90
CA ARG A 204 -12.25 20.17 1.17
C ARG A 204 -12.82 19.89 2.56
N LYS A 205 -12.50 18.75 3.15
CA LYS A 205 -12.98 18.36 4.49
C LYS A 205 -12.07 18.81 5.63
N ARG A 206 -10.91 19.42 5.35
CA ARG A 206 -10.06 20.02 6.39
C ARG A 206 -10.72 21.33 6.86
N PRO A 207 -11.06 21.45 8.15
CA PRO A 207 -11.42 22.75 8.71
C PRO A 207 -10.23 23.69 8.56
N ALA A 208 -10.51 24.96 8.27
CA ALA A 208 -9.51 26.03 8.22
C ALA A 208 -8.84 26.21 9.59
#